data_82e8b448ced270abc5cf3e96dc4d4a15
#
_entry.id   82e8b448ced270abc5cf3e96dc4d4a15
#
_cell.length_a   1.000
_cell.length_b   1.000
_cell.length_c   1.000
_cell.angle_alpha   90.00
_cell.angle_beta   90.00
_cell.angle_gamma   90.00
#
_symmetry.space_group_name_H-M   'P 1'
#
loop_
_entity.id
_entity.type
_entity.pdbx_description
1 polymer ?
#
loop_
_entity_poly.entity_id
_entity_poly.type
_entity_poly.pdbx_seq_one_letter_code
_entity_poly.pdbx_strand_id
1 'polypeptide(L)'
;MDDTDRVAAGYDAVYGAMSDSPTFHKIWRTHATGEDYPAGFEHISFLTLAEMQTMAAALNLRDGDTLVDLACGMAGPGLWIARGAGAGLVGVDISSVALAGARERAASLQPAPVARFTQGSFAQTGLDAGSAAAAISVDALQYAPDKRAALHEIARILRPGGRLAFACFELEPERVAGVPVLGMDPVADYSPLLEQAGFDVVSCAETAGWRVRLTQAYQAIVDAKAELTSEMGEAAYTALAGEVTLTLQLQPYRQRVFVSAQKR
;
A
#
# COMPACT_ATOMS: atom_id res chain seq x y z
N MET A 1 -7.19 -8.42 -23.41
CA MET A 1 -6.58 -7.92 -22.19
C MET A 1 -7.67 -7.16 -21.46
N ASP A 2 -8.07 -7.65 -20.33
CA ASP A 2 -9.12 -6.97 -19.54
C ASP A 2 -8.55 -5.76 -18.78
N ASP A 3 -9.39 -5.03 -18.04
CA ASP A 3 -8.94 -3.86 -17.30
C ASP A 3 -7.94 -4.21 -16.20
N THR A 4 -8.09 -5.37 -15.57
CA THR A 4 -7.19 -5.86 -14.52
C THR A 4 -5.81 -6.14 -15.08
N ASP A 5 -5.72 -6.79 -16.26
CA ASP A 5 -4.45 -7.06 -16.94
C ASP A 5 -3.68 -5.77 -17.30
N ARG A 6 -4.42 -4.73 -17.74
CA ARG A 6 -3.81 -3.41 -18.05
C ARG A 6 -3.24 -2.73 -16.81
N VAL A 7 -3.98 -2.77 -15.72
CA VAL A 7 -3.55 -2.20 -14.44
C VAL A 7 -2.34 -2.96 -13.92
N ALA A 8 -2.37 -4.30 -13.96
CA ALA A 8 -1.24 -5.13 -13.55
C ALA A 8 0.03 -4.83 -14.37
N ALA A 9 -0.08 -4.73 -15.71
CA ALA A 9 1.04 -4.37 -16.58
C ALA A 9 1.59 -2.96 -16.28
N GLY A 10 0.74 -2.02 -15.89
CA GLY A 10 1.16 -0.70 -15.44
C GLY A 10 2.01 -0.77 -14.16
N TYR A 11 1.57 -1.53 -13.17
CA TYR A 11 2.34 -1.74 -11.93
C TYR A 11 3.63 -2.54 -12.16
N ASP A 12 3.61 -3.55 -13.04
CA ASP A 12 4.83 -4.29 -13.42
C ASP A 12 5.90 -3.33 -13.98
N ALA A 13 5.48 -2.38 -14.84
CA ALA A 13 6.39 -1.37 -15.37
C ALA A 13 6.91 -0.41 -14.29
N VAL A 14 6.05 0.02 -13.37
CA VAL A 14 6.41 0.91 -12.24
C VAL A 14 7.43 0.21 -11.34
N TYR A 15 7.15 -1.01 -10.89
CA TYR A 15 8.07 -1.76 -10.03
C TYR A 15 9.40 -2.04 -10.72
N GLY A 16 9.38 -2.40 -12.01
CA GLY A 16 10.60 -2.63 -12.78
C GLY A 16 11.46 -1.37 -12.90
N ALA A 17 10.86 -0.23 -13.23
CA ALA A 17 11.59 1.02 -13.43
C ALA A 17 12.12 1.64 -12.13
N MET A 18 11.34 1.57 -11.03
CA MET A 18 11.72 2.18 -9.76
C MET A 18 12.71 1.33 -8.96
N SER A 19 12.66 -0.01 -9.09
CA SER A 19 13.52 -0.92 -8.32
C SER A 19 15.00 -0.73 -8.58
N ASP A 20 15.37 -0.32 -9.79
CA ASP A 20 16.76 -0.18 -10.22
C ASP A 20 17.26 1.28 -10.20
N SER A 21 16.48 2.24 -9.68
CA SER A 21 16.85 3.65 -9.64
C SER A 21 17.40 4.07 -8.27
N PRO A 22 18.72 4.24 -8.11
CA PRO A 22 19.34 4.73 -6.86
C PRO A 22 18.83 6.12 -6.49
N THR A 23 18.62 7.00 -7.47
CA THR A 23 18.11 8.35 -7.26
C THR A 23 16.68 8.32 -6.71
N PHE A 24 15.80 7.46 -7.25
CA PHE A 24 14.45 7.29 -6.73
C PHE A 24 14.47 6.78 -5.28
N HIS A 25 15.27 5.76 -4.98
CA HIS A 25 15.39 5.23 -3.62
C HIS A 25 15.90 6.28 -2.62
N LYS A 26 16.87 7.08 -3.02
CA LYS A 26 17.38 8.17 -2.19
C LYS A 26 16.31 9.23 -1.91
N ILE A 27 15.59 9.68 -2.94
CA ILE A 27 14.47 10.63 -2.80
C ILE A 27 13.43 10.08 -1.84
N TRP A 28 13.01 8.82 -2.06
CA TRP A 28 11.96 8.18 -1.27
C TRP A 28 12.35 8.05 0.21
N ARG A 29 13.58 7.59 0.48
CA ARG A 29 14.12 7.49 1.83
C ARG A 29 14.20 8.85 2.52
N THR A 30 14.69 9.87 1.83
CA THR A 30 14.88 11.19 2.44
C THR A 30 13.57 11.92 2.70
N HIS A 31 12.58 11.81 1.80
CA HIS A 31 11.40 12.66 1.84
C HIS A 31 10.08 11.92 2.14
N ALA A 32 9.95 10.64 1.80
CA ALA A 32 8.70 9.91 1.95
C ALA A 32 8.67 9.05 3.22
N THR A 33 9.62 8.13 3.39
CA THR A 33 9.61 7.15 4.48
C THR A 33 10.40 7.58 5.71
N GLY A 34 11.48 8.33 5.54
CA GLY A 34 12.39 8.77 6.59
C GLY A 34 13.70 7.97 6.62
N GLU A 35 14.77 8.61 7.10
CA GLU A 35 16.11 8.01 7.17
C GLU A 35 16.18 6.84 8.19
N ASP A 36 15.26 6.82 9.15
CA ASP A 36 15.14 5.79 10.17
C ASP A 36 14.36 4.55 9.70
N TYR A 37 13.86 4.57 8.43
CA TYR A 37 13.13 3.43 7.89
C TYR A 37 14.05 2.20 7.78
N PRO A 38 13.59 0.99 8.22
CA PRO A 38 14.45 -0.18 8.32
C PRO A 38 14.92 -0.67 6.94
N ALA A 39 16.23 -0.84 6.81
CA ALA A 39 16.85 -1.34 5.59
C ALA A 39 16.37 -2.77 5.28
N GLY A 40 16.17 -3.06 4.00
CA GLY A 40 15.66 -4.34 3.50
C GLY A 40 14.12 -4.46 3.52
N PHE A 41 13.39 -3.44 4.02
CA PHE A 41 11.93 -3.42 4.05
C PHE A 41 11.34 -2.21 3.28
N GLU A 42 12.12 -1.62 2.40
CA GLU A 42 11.74 -0.46 1.60
C GLU A 42 10.47 -0.74 0.76
N HIS A 43 9.72 0.31 0.51
CA HIS A 43 8.48 0.29 -0.29
C HIS A 43 8.28 1.64 -0.99
N ILE A 44 7.29 1.73 -1.86
CA ILE A 44 6.96 2.93 -2.66
C ILE A 44 5.75 3.71 -2.12
N SER A 45 5.37 3.53 -0.85
CA SER A 45 4.30 4.28 -0.19
C SER A 45 4.86 5.35 0.76
N PHE A 46 3.99 6.16 1.37
CA PHE A 46 4.35 7.20 2.34
C PHE A 46 4.35 6.72 3.80
N LEU A 47 4.36 5.41 4.04
CA LEU A 47 4.37 4.83 5.38
C LEU A 47 5.73 5.04 6.04
N THR A 48 5.76 5.77 7.15
CA THR A 48 6.97 5.96 7.98
C THR A 48 7.15 4.79 8.95
N LEU A 49 8.34 4.68 9.57
CA LEU A 49 8.58 3.70 10.63
C LEU A 49 7.59 3.86 11.79
N ALA A 50 7.31 5.09 12.22
CA ALA A 50 6.34 5.34 13.30
C ALA A 50 4.91 4.90 12.94
N GLU A 51 4.48 5.15 11.70
CA GLU A 51 3.19 4.67 11.21
C GLU A 51 3.16 3.13 11.10
N MET A 52 4.24 2.51 10.65
CA MET A 52 4.38 1.04 10.58
C MET A 52 4.33 0.39 11.97
N GLN A 53 4.97 1.00 12.98
CA GLN A 53 4.89 0.57 14.38
C GLN A 53 3.47 0.69 14.93
N THR A 54 2.78 1.80 14.62
CA THR A 54 1.37 2.01 14.97
C THR A 54 0.47 0.95 14.34
N MET A 55 0.72 0.63 13.05
CA MET A 55 0.02 -0.43 12.33
C MET A 55 0.21 -1.78 13.01
N ALA A 56 1.46 -2.15 13.30
CA ALA A 56 1.78 -3.40 14.01
C ALA A 56 1.07 -3.51 15.37
N ALA A 57 1.06 -2.44 16.15
CA ALA A 57 0.38 -2.40 17.44
C ALA A 57 -1.15 -2.56 17.32
N ALA A 58 -1.77 -1.93 16.30
CA ALA A 58 -3.21 -2.01 16.07
C ALA A 58 -3.68 -3.44 15.70
N LEU A 59 -2.83 -4.23 15.03
CA LEU A 59 -3.14 -5.58 14.59
C LEU A 59 -3.18 -6.60 15.73
N ASN A 60 -2.47 -6.37 16.83
CA ASN A 60 -2.40 -7.26 18.00
C ASN A 60 -2.12 -8.74 17.62
N LEU A 61 -1.21 -8.94 16.68
CA LEU A 61 -0.79 -10.27 16.21
C LEU A 61 -0.05 -11.03 17.32
N ARG A 62 -0.19 -12.35 17.30
CA ARG A 62 0.52 -13.29 18.16
C ARG A 62 1.41 -14.20 17.34
N ASP A 63 2.35 -14.82 17.99
CA ASP A 63 3.17 -15.87 17.41
C ASP A 63 2.30 -16.96 16.77
N GLY A 64 2.63 -17.33 15.53
CA GLY A 64 1.88 -18.29 14.72
C GLY A 64 0.59 -17.78 14.08
N ASP A 65 0.16 -16.53 14.33
CA ASP A 65 -0.96 -15.92 13.58
C ASP A 65 -0.61 -15.73 12.08
N THR A 66 -1.61 -15.53 11.25
CA THR A 66 -1.44 -15.19 9.84
C THR A 66 -1.82 -13.74 9.59
N LEU A 67 -0.87 -12.95 9.05
CA LEU A 67 -1.09 -11.62 8.50
C LEU A 67 -1.31 -11.72 6.99
N VAL A 68 -2.32 -11.02 6.47
CA VAL A 68 -2.50 -10.81 5.02
C VAL A 68 -2.10 -9.36 4.69
N ASP A 69 -1.23 -9.19 3.69
CA ASP A 69 -0.85 -7.89 3.14
C ASP A 69 -1.45 -7.76 1.74
N LEU A 70 -2.41 -6.85 1.59
CA LEU A 70 -3.21 -6.65 0.38
C LEU A 70 -2.64 -5.51 -0.46
N ALA A 71 -2.39 -5.78 -1.73
CA ALA A 71 -1.56 -4.98 -2.63
C ALA A 71 -0.18 -4.78 -2.01
N CYS A 72 0.44 -5.93 -1.66
CA CYS A 72 1.65 -5.96 -0.87
C CYS A 72 2.90 -5.41 -1.61
N GLY A 73 2.85 -5.27 -2.92
CA GLY A 73 4.01 -4.93 -3.71
C GLY A 73 5.17 -5.90 -3.42
N MET A 74 6.33 -5.37 -3.10
CA MET A 74 7.50 -6.16 -2.68
C MET A 74 7.48 -6.50 -1.17
N ALA A 75 6.34 -6.37 -0.51
CA ALA A 75 5.99 -6.83 0.84
C ALA A 75 6.89 -6.32 1.98
N GLY A 76 7.54 -5.15 1.84
CA GLY A 76 8.39 -4.59 2.89
C GLY A 76 7.67 -4.45 4.24
N PRO A 77 6.58 -3.66 4.33
CA PRO A 77 5.81 -3.48 5.57
C PRO A 77 5.26 -4.78 6.14
N GLY A 78 4.65 -5.63 5.30
CA GLY A 78 4.08 -6.91 5.73
C GLY A 78 5.12 -7.85 6.32
N LEU A 79 6.29 -7.98 5.70
CA LEU A 79 7.40 -8.80 6.19
C LEU A 79 7.96 -8.27 7.51
N TRP A 80 8.10 -6.95 7.65
CA TRP A 80 8.59 -6.34 8.89
C TRP A 80 7.62 -6.60 10.06
N ILE A 81 6.32 -6.37 9.85
CA ILE A 81 5.28 -6.57 10.87
C ILE A 81 5.16 -8.05 11.24
N ALA A 82 5.04 -8.95 10.26
CA ALA A 82 4.89 -10.38 10.50
C ALA A 82 6.09 -10.94 11.26
N ARG A 83 7.32 -10.58 10.85
CA ARG A 83 8.56 -10.99 11.53
C ARG A 83 8.60 -10.51 12.98
N GLY A 84 8.23 -9.24 13.22
CA GLY A 84 8.23 -8.66 14.57
C GLY A 84 7.23 -9.34 15.51
N ALA A 85 6.15 -9.88 14.99
CA ALA A 85 5.11 -10.58 15.75
C ALA A 85 5.29 -12.10 15.84
N GLY A 86 6.26 -12.69 15.13
CA GLY A 86 6.36 -14.16 14.98
C GLY A 86 5.24 -14.75 14.12
N ALA A 87 4.56 -13.94 13.31
CA ALA A 87 3.43 -14.33 12.48
C ALA A 87 3.88 -14.79 11.08
N GLY A 88 3.07 -15.61 10.43
CA GLY A 88 3.20 -15.89 9.00
C GLY A 88 2.64 -14.76 8.15
N LEU A 89 3.21 -14.54 6.96
CA LEU A 89 2.73 -13.55 5.98
C LEU A 89 2.09 -14.22 4.77
N VAL A 90 0.97 -13.68 4.32
CA VAL A 90 0.41 -13.92 2.99
C VAL A 90 0.33 -12.60 2.25
N GLY A 91 1.20 -12.40 1.25
CA GLY A 91 1.14 -11.23 0.38
C GLY A 91 0.24 -11.50 -0.83
N VAL A 92 -0.66 -10.56 -1.11
CA VAL A 92 -1.55 -10.60 -2.29
C VAL A 92 -1.29 -9.34 -3.11
N ASP A 93 -1.00 -9.50 -4.39
CA ASP A 93 -0.82 -8.38 -5.33
C ASP A 93 -1.24 -8.81 -6.74
N ILE A 94 -1.59 -7.84 -7.58
CA ILE A 94 -1.90 -8.08 -8.99
C ILE A 94 -0.63 -8.16 -9.86
N SER A 95 0.47 -7.51 -9.41
CA SER A 95 1.75 -7.47 -10.12
C SER A 95 2.57 -8.73 -9.89
N SER A 96 2.83 -9.46 -10.95
CA SER A 96 3.71 -10.64 -10.91
C SER A 96 5.17 -10.26 -10.64
N VAL A 97 5.61 -9.10 -11.11
CA VAL A 97 6.96 -8.54 -10.91
C VAL A 97 7.16 -8.19 -9.44
N ALA A 98 6.20 -7.48 -8.83
CA ALA A 98 6.26 -7.16 -7.41
C ALA A 98 6.31 -8.42 -6.53
N LEU A 99 5.48 -9.43 -6.85
CA LEU A 99 5.48 -10.71 -6.12
C LEU A 99 6.78 -11.50 -6.28
N ALA A 100 7.46 -11.40 -7.43
CA ALA A 100 8.80 -11.99 -7.60
C ALA A 100 9.80 -11.32 -6.65
N GLY A 101 9.86 -9.99 -6.62
CA GLY A 101 10.69 -9.24 -5.69
C GLY A 101 10.35 -9.49 -4.21
N ALA A 102 9.06 -9.67 -3.88
CA ALA A 102 8.64 -10.04 -2.53
C ALA A 102 9.20 -11.41 -2.09
N ARG A 103 9.20 -12.41 -3.00
CA ARG A 103 9.78 -13.74 -2.72
C ARG A 103 11.29 -13.66 -2.53
N GLU A 104 12.00 -12.92 -3.38
CA GLU A 104 13.44 -12.71 -3.26
C GLU A 104 13.80 -12.03 -1.94
N ARG A 105 13.07 -10.96 -1.58
CA ARG A 105 13.23 -10.27 -0.31
C ARG A 105 13.00 -11.21 0.88
N ALA A 106 11.91 -11.97 0.90
CA ALA A 106 11.64 -12.92 1.97
C ALA A 106 12.75 -13.97 2.11
N ALA A 107 13.28 -14.47 0.99
CA ALA A 107 14.37 -15.44 0.98
C ALA A 107 15.71 -14.86 1.49
N SER A 108 15.93 -13.55 1.34
CA SER A 108 17.15 -12.86 1.78
C SER A 108 17.17 -12.59 3.30
N LEU A 109 16.03 -12.60 3.97
CA LEU A 109 15.94 -12.34 5.40
C LEU A 109 16.43 -13.52 6.23
N GLN A 110 17.10 -13.22 7.35
CA GLN A 110 17.58 -14.25 8.30
C GLN A 110 17.04 -13.98 9.72
N PRO A 111 16.39 -14.94 10.37
CA PRO A 111 15.89 -16.19 9.78
C PRO A 111 14.83 -15.93 8.71
N ALA A 112 14.68 -16.85 7.77
CA ALA A 112 13.66 -16.73 6.72
C ALA A 112 12.25 -16.74 7.36
N PRO A 113 11.39 -15.76 7.01
CA PRO A 113 10.03 -15.72 7.53
C PRO A 113 9.17 -16.82 6.89
N VAL A 114 8.11 -17.23 7.60
CA VAL A 114 7.04 -18.03 7.00
C VAL A 114 6.21 -17.08 6.13
N ALA A 115 6.47 -17.07 4.83
CA ALA A 115 5.78 -16.16 3.91
C ALA A 115 5.39 -16.88 2.61
N ARG A 116 4.21 -16.53 2.10
CA ARG A 116 3.72 -16.95 0.79
C ARG A 116 3.15 -15.75 0.04
N PHE A 117 3.27 -15.78 -1.29
CA PHE A 117 2.83 -14.69 -2.15
C PHE A 117 1.98 -15.24 -3.28
N THR A 118 0.80 -14.67 -3.47
CA THR A 118 -0.18 -15.10 -4.46
C THR A 118 -0.69 -13.94 -5.29
N GLN A 119 -0.93 -14.18 -6.57
CA GLN A 119 -1.55 -13.19 -7.43
C GLN A 119 -3.04 -13.13 -7.13
N GLY A 120 -3.56 -11.92 -6.93
CA GLY A 120 -4.97 -11.67 -6.62
C GLY A 120 -5.25 -10.18 -6.55
N SER A 121 -6.53 -9.84 -6.43
CA SER A 121 -6.99 -8.46 -6.28
C SER A 121 -7.62 -8.22 -4.92
N PHE A 122 -7.96 -6.96 -4.61
CA PHE A 122 -8.70 -6.61 -3.41
C PHE A 122 -10.05 -7.32 -3.28
N ALA A 123 -10.76 -7.54 -4.39
CA ALA A 123 -12.07 -8.17 -4.40
C ALA A 123 -12.00 -9.70 -4.58
N GLN A 124 -10.84 -10.24 -4.96
CA GLN A 124 -10.63 -11.66 -5.25
C GLN A 124 -9.22 -12.06 -4.81
N THR A 125 -9.05 -12.27 -3.51
CA THR A 125 -7.75 -12.65 -2.92
C THR A 125 -7.35 -14.09 -3.20
N GLY A 126 -8.32 -14.97 -3.48
CA GLY A 126 -8.11 -16.41 -3.59
C GLY A 126 -7.86 -17.12 -2.26
N LEU A 127 -8.05 -16.43 -1.13
CA LEU A 127 -7.81 -16.98 0.21
C LEU A 127 -9.10 -17.55 0.82
N ASP A 128 -8.96 -18.52 1.72
CA ASP A 128 -10.08 -19.12 2.42
C ASP A 128 -10.71 -18.14 3.42
N ALA A 129 -12.03 -18.29 3.65
CA ALA A 129 -12.74 -17.51 4.65
C ALA A 129 -12.18 -17.79 6.06
N GLY A 130 -11.98 -16.72 6.85
CA GLY A 130 -11.51 -16.83 8.22
C GLY A 130 -10.05 -17.32 8.35
N SER A 131 -9.26 -17.31 7.28
CA SER A 131 -7.89 -17.83 7.25
C SER A 131 -6.86 -16.89 7.88
N ALA A 132 -7.21 -15.62 8.11
CA ALA A 132 -6.29 -14.60 8.61
C ALA A 132 -6.69 -14.05 9.98
N ALA A 133 -5.70 -13.81 10.83
CA ALA A 133 -5.85 -13.12 12.10
C ALA A 133 -5.92 -11.60 11.91
N ALA A 134 -5.16 -11.09 10.94
CA ALA A 134 -5.14 -9.68 10.61
C ALA A 134 -4.87 -9.45 9.12
N ALA A 135 -5.24 -8.26 8.66
CA ALA A 135 -4.95 -7.78 7.31
C ALA A 135 -4.43 -6.35 7.35
N ILE A 136 -3.54 -6.03 6.40
CA ILE A 136 -3.07 -4.67 6.14
C ILE A 136 -3.22 -4.29 4.67
N SER A 137 -3.25 -3.00 4.40
CA SER A 137 -3.04 -2.43 3.07
C SER A 137 -2.38 -1.05 3.22
N VAL A 138 -1.33 -0.79 2.45
CA VAL A 138 -0.53 0.44 2.61
C VAL A 138 -0.59 1.28 1.35
N ASP A 139 -1.27 2.43 1.45
CA ASP A 139 -1.46 3.42 0.38
C ASP A 139 -1.95 2.81 -0.96
N ALA A 140 -2.79 1.78 -0.89
CA ALA A 140 -3.22 1.03 -2.05
C ALA A 140 -4.75 0.87 -2.19
N LEU A 141 -5.51 0.87 -1.09
CA LEU A 141 -6.96 0.63 -1.12
C LEU A 141 -7.71 1.66 -1.98
N GLN A 142 -7.21 2.90 -2.10
CA GLN A 142 -7.77 3.93 -2.98
C GLN A 142 -7.80 3.52 -4.45
N TYR A 143 -6.97 2.56 -4.86
CA TYR A 143 -6.92 2.05 -6.23
C TYR A 143 -7.86 0.87 -6.49
N ALA A 144 -8.49 0.31 -5.47
CA ALA A 144 -9.50 -0.74 -5.65
C ALA A 144 -10.65 -0.21 -6.52
N PRO A 145 -11.04 -0.86 -7.61
CA PRO A 145 -12.13 -0.39 -8.47
C PRO A 145 -13.47 -0.32 -7.74
N ASP A 146 -13.72 -1.24 -6.81
CA ASP A 146 -14.90 -1.31 -5.96
C ASP A 146 -14.44 -1.48 -4.50
N LYS A 147 -14.48 -0.39 -3.71
CA LYS A 147 -14.07 -0.38 -2.29
C LYS A 147 -14.97 -1.23 -1.43
N ARG A 148 -16.27 -1.29 -1.76
CA ARG A 148 -17.22 -2.11 -1.04
C ARG A 148 -16.91 -3.60 -1.21
N ALA A 149 -16.71 -4.05 -2.43
CA ALA A 149 -16.31 -5.43 -2.71
C ALA A 149 -14.96 -5.77 -2.04
N ALA A 150 -14.00 -4.86 -2.07
CA ALA A 150 -12.71 -5.00 -1.42
C ALA A 150 -12.85 -5.20 0.11
N LEU A 151 -13.62 -4.35 0.78
CA LEU A 151 -13.81 -4.44 2.23
C LEU A 151 -14.60 -5.68 2.64
N HIS A 152 -15.58 -6.12 1.84
CA HIS A 152 -16.29 -7.39 2.06
C HIS A 152 -15.36 -8.60 1.91
N GLU A 153 -14.47 -8.60 0.91
CA GLU A 153 -13.48 -9.66 0.75
C GLU A 153 -12.49 -9.68 1.93
N ILE A 154 -12.02 -8.52 2.37
CA ILE A 154 -11.17 -8.41 3.57
C ILE A 154 -11.91 -8.96 4.80
N ALA A 155 -13.19 -8.61 4.99
CA ALA A 155 -13.99 -9.17 6.06
C ALA A 155 -14.13 -10.69 5.93
N ARG A 156 -14.30 -11.22 4.73
CA ARG A 156 -14.45 -12.65 4.48
C ARG A 156 -13.21 -13.46 4.89
N ILE A 157 -12.01 -12.97 4.53
CA ILE A 157 -10.77 -13.69 4.84
C ILE A 157 -10.32 -13.57 6.30
N LEU A 158 -10.76 -12.54 7.02
CA LEU A 158 -10.49 -12.40 8.44
C LEU A 158 -11.34 -13.35 9.28
N ARG A 159 -10.76 -13.94 10.33
CA ARG A 159 -11.51 -14.65 11.37
C ARG A 159 -12.39 -13.69 12.17
N PRO A 160 -13.45 -14.15 12.86
CA PRO A 160 -14.19 -13.30 13.82
C PRO A 160 -13.24 -12.67 14.84
N GLY A 161 -13.40 -11.37 15.10
CA GLY A 161 -12.50 -10.58 15.93
C GLY A 161 -11.14 -10.26 15.29
N GLY A 162 -10.91 -10.69 14.04
CA GLY A 162 -9.71 -10.35 13.27
C GLY A 162 -9.59 -8.85 13.03
N ARG A 163 -8.37 -8.36 12.84
CA ARG A 163 -8.07 -6.93 12.79
C ARG A 163 -7.65 -6.50 11.39
N LEU A 164 -8.08 -5.30 11.01
CA LEU A 164 -7.68 -4.61 9.79
C LEU A 164 -6.99 -3.31 10.18
N ALA A 165 -5.84 -3.03 9.55
CA ALA A 165 -5.23 -1.71 9.60
C ALA A 165 -4.76 -1.31 8.20
N PHE A 166 -5.04 -0.08 7.79
CA PHE A 166 -4.60 0.42 6.50
C PHE A 166 -4.29 1.92 6.54
N ALA A 167 -3.41 2.34 5.65
CA ALA A 167 -3.24 3.74 5.28
C ALA A 167 -3.74 3.92 3.85
N CYS A 168 -4.47 4.99 3.60
CA CYS A 168 -4.94 5.32 2.24
C CYS A 168 -5.32 6.79 2.13
N PHE A 169 -5.68 7.19 0.92
CA PHE A 169 -6.19 8.54 0.67
C PHE A 169 -7.71 8.54 0.58
N GLU A 170 -8.33 9.39 1.39
CA GLU A 170 -9.71 9.83 1.22
C GLU A 170 -9.73 11.04 0.29
N LEU A 171 -10.74 11.10 -0.55
CA LEU A 171 -10.91 12.14 -1.56
C LEU A 171 -12.39 12.52 -1.66
N GLU A 172 -12.69 13.82 -1.51
CA GLU A 172 -14.05 14.32 -1.62
C GLU A 172 -14.51 14.34 -3.10
N PRO A 173 -15.44 13.45 -3.51
CA PRO A 173 -15.80 13.28 -4.92
C PRO A 173 -16.37 14.56 -5.53
N GLU A 174 -17.16 15.31 -4.76
CA GLU A 174 -17.83 16.54 -5.23
C GLU A 174 -16.82 17.66 -5.53
N ARG A 175 -15.71 17.72 -4.82
CA ARG A 175 -14.67 18.74 -4.99
C ARG A 175 -13.74 18.47 -6.15
N VAL A 176 -13.72 17.25 -6.67
CA VAL A 176 -12.87 16.84 -7.80
C VAL A 176 -13.65 16.54 -9.07
N ALA A 177 -14.90 16.96 -9.15
CA ALA A 177 -15.74 16.77 -10.33
C ALA A 177 -15.05 17.36 -11.58
N GLY A 178 -14.79 16.50 -12.57
CA GLY A 178 -14.11 16.89 -13.81
C GLY A 178 -12.58 16.93 -13.73
N VAL A 179 -11.98 16.65 -12.57
CA VAL A 179 -10.53 16.46 -12.45
C VAL A 179 -10.22 14.97 -12.59
N PRO A 180 -9.22 14.58 -13.40
CA PRO A 180 -8.77 13.19 -13.43
C PRO A 180 -8.31 12.77 -12.02
N VAL A 181 -8.79 11.62 -11.53
CA VAL A 181 -8.41 11.07 -10.23
C VAL A 181 -7.60 9.80 -10.42
N LEU A 182 -6.64 9.57 -9.52
CA LEU A 182 -5.95 8.29 -9.43
C LEU A 182 -6.86 7.29 -8.71
N GLY A 183 -7.06 6.15 -9.32
CA GLY A 183 -8.03 5.15 -8.87
C GLY A 183 -9.45 5.48 -9.32
N MET A 184 -10.34 4.53 -9.10
CA MET A 184 -11.77 4.65 -9.37
C MET A 184 -12.53 4.75 -8.05
N ASP A 185 -13.79 5.24 -8.10
CA ASP A 185 -14.68 5.25 -6.95
C ASP A 185 -14.07 5.97 -5.72
N PRO A 186 -13.79 7.30 -5.81
CA PRO A 186 -13.20 8.05 -4.70
C PRO A 186 -14.13 8.05 -3.48
N VAL A 187 -13.52 7.91 -2.29
CA VAL A 187 -14.21 7.81 -1.01
C VAL A 187 -13.79 8.97 -0.11
N ALA A 188 -14.76 9.69 0.44
CA ALA A 188 -14.53 10.79 1.38
C ALA A 188 -14.34 10.31 2.84
N ASP A 189 -14.92 9.16 3.20
CA ASP A 189 -14.84 8.54 4.53
C ASP A 189 -15.03 7.03 4.40
N TYR A 190 -14.03 6.27 4.85
CA TYR A 190 -14.08 4.80 4.83
C TYR A 190 -14.93 4.20 5.95
N SER A 191 -15.26 4.96 7.01
CA SER A 191 -15.96 4.43 8.18
C SER A 191 -17.32 3.80 7.84
N PRO A 192 -18.20 4.43 7.05
CA PRO A 192 -19.49 3.82 6.69
C PRO A 192 -19.34 2.53 5.85
N LEU A 193 -18.31 2.46 5.00
CA LEU A 193 -18.05 1.28 4.18
C LEU A 193 -17.54 0.11 5.03
N LEU A 194 -16.69 0.39 6.02
CA LEU A 194 -16.22 -0.58 7.00
C LEU A 194 -17.37 -1.16 7.83
N GLU A 195 -18.24 -0.30 8.36
CA GLU A 195 -19.41 -0.71 9.14
C GLU A 195 -20.34 -1.63 8.32
N GLN A 196 -20.60 -1.29 7.04
CA GLN A 196 -21.38 -2.10 6.12
C GLN A 196 -20.72 -3.45 5.80
N ALA A 197 -19.39 -3.50 5.76
CA ALA A 197 -18.64 -4.74 5.55
C ALA A 197 -18.52 -5.60 6.84
N GLY A 198 -19.06 -5.15 7.97
CA GLY A 198 -19.08 -5.91 9.22
C GLY A 198 -17.90 -5.63 10.15
N PHE A 199 -17.30 -4.45 10.05
CA PHE A 199 -16.25 -4.00 10.97
C PHE A 199 -16.79 -3.01 12.01
N ASP A 200 -16.18 -3.02 13.17
CA ASP A 200 -16.21 -1.92 14.15
C ASP A 200 -14.97 -1.07 13.93
N VAL A 201 -15.14 0.21 13.60
CA VAL A 201 -14.02 1.15 13.43
C VAL A 201 -13.44 1.48 14.80
N VAL A 202 -12.16 1.17 14.99
CA VAL A 202 -11.44 1.46 16.25
C VAL A 202 -10.81 2.84 16.20
N SER A 203 -10.24 3.22 15.06
CA SER A 203 -9.63 4.53 14.85
C SER A 203 -9.64 4.88 13.36
N CYS A 204 -9.91 6.14 13.06
CA CYS A 204 -9.70 6.74 11.75
C CYS A 204 -9.14 8.15 11.99
N ALA A 205 -7.93 8.41 11.54
CA ALA A 205 -7.28 9.71 11.78
C ALA A 205 -6.36 10.09 10.62
N GLU A 206 -6.31 11.39 10.30
CA GLU A 206 -5.34 11.92 9.34
C GLU A 206 -3.91 11.69 9.85
N THR A 207 -3.03 11.21 8.97
CA THR A 207 -1.63 10.96 9.31
C THR A 207 -0.82 12.26 9.38
N ALA A 208 0.04 12.37 10.38
CA ALA A 208 0.80 13.61 10.59
C ALA A 208 1.84 13.84 9.49
N GLY A 209 1.96 15.08 9.02
CA GLY A 209 3.05 15.53 8.13
C GLY A 209 3.04 14.94 6.73
N TRP A 210 2.06 14.14 6.35
CA TRP A 210 2.03 13.47 5.04
C TRP A 210 2.07 14.44 3.86
N ARG A 211 1.41 15.62 3.98
CA ARG A 211 1.38 16.62 2.91
C ARG A 211 2.77 17.19 2.63
N VAL A 212 3.54 17.42 3.67
CA VAL A 212 4.91 17.94 3.56
C VAL A 212 5.80 16.88 2.92
N ARG A 213 5.76 15.64 3.42
CA ARG A 213 6.53 14.52 2.87
C ARG A 213 6.23 14.28 1.39
N LEU A 214 4.95 14.21 1.02
CA LEU A 214 4.51 14.03 -0.35
C LEU A 214 4.99 15.16 -1.26
N THR A 215 4.80 16.41 -0.84
CA THR A 215 5.23 17.57 -1.63
C THR A 215 6.74 17.57 -1.84
N GLN A 216 7.52 17.29 -0.79
CA GLN A 216 8.98 17.27 -0.88
C GLN A 216 9.49 16.12 -1.75
N ALA A 217 8.93 14.90 -1.61
CA ALA A 217 9.30 13.75 -2.43
C ALA A 217 9.00 14.02 -3.91
N TYR A 218 7.84 14.55 -4.21
CA TYR A 218 7.43 14.81 -5.59
C TYR A 218 8.16 15.99 -6.22
N GLN A 219 8.47 17.02 -5.45
CA GLN A 219 9.34 18.09 -5.94
C GLN A 219 10.75 17.57 -6.24
N ALA A 220 11.30 16.74 -5.36
CA ALA A 220 12.63 16.14 -5.59
C ALA A 220 12.64 15.22 -6.84
N ILE A 221 11.53 14.52 -7.17
CA ILE A 221 11.41 13.77 -8.43
C ILE A 221 11.46 14.72 -9.64
N VAL A 222 10.77 15.85 -9.57
CA VAL A 222 10.79 16.84 -10.66
C VAL A 222 12.19 17.44 -10.84
N ASP A 223 12.85 17.76 -9.72
CA ASP A 223 14.20 18.38 -9.73
C ASP A 223 15.27 17.39 -10.24
N ALA A 224 15.10 16.09 -9.99
CA ALA A 224 16.04 15.04 -10.42
C ALA A 224 15.69 14.44 -11.80
N LYS A 225 15.03 15.19 -12.68
CA LYS A 225 14.59 14.70 -14.01
C LYS A 225 15.72 14.04 -14.81
N ALA A 226 16.87 14.67 -14.87
CA ALA A 226 17.98 14.19 -15.71
C ALA A 226 18.52 12.83 -15.23
N GLU A 227 18.71 12.69 -13.93
CA GLU A 227 19.20 11.48 -13.28
C GLU A 227 18.16 10.35 -13.43
N LEU A 228 16.90 10.64 -13.08
CA LEU A 228 15.83 9.66 -13.17
C LEU A 228 15.56 9.19 -14.60
N THR A 229 15.60 10.10 -15.58
CA THR A 229 15.51 9.73 -17.00
C THR A 229 16.66 8.83 -17.43
N SER A 230 17.88 9.11 -16.96
CA SER A 230 19.06 8.28 -17.24
C SER A 230 18.97 6.88 -16.64
N GLU A 231 18.39 6.77 -15.44
CA GLU A 231 18.29 5.51 -14.69
C GLU A 231 17.11 4.63 -15.15
N MET A 232 15.93 5.21 -15.36
CA MET A 232 14.71 4.45 -15.67
C MET A 232 14.20 4.61 -17.12
N GLY A 233 14.81 5.49 -17.91
CA GLY A 233 14.40 5.79 -19.28
C GLY A 233 13.28 6.84 -19.38
N GLU A 234 13.21 7.51 -20.55
CA GLU A 234 12.28 8.62 -20.81
C GLU A 234 10.81 8.24 -20.61
N ALA A 235 10.40 7.05 -21.05
CA ALA A 235 9.01 6.62 -20.96
C ALA A 235 8.55 6.43 -19.51
N ALA A 236 9.38 5.77 -18.67
CA ALA A 236 9.07 5.53 -17.27
C ALA A 236 9.09 6.85 -16.48
N TYR A 237 10.07 7.73 -16.72
CA TYR A 237 10.09 9.05 -16.09
C TYR A 237 8.85 9.88 -16.48
N THR A 238 8.43 9.86 -17.76
CA THR A 238 7.25 10.61 -18.22
C THR A 238 5.97 10.12 -17.51
N ALA A 239 5.82 8.81 -17.35
CA ALA A 239 4.70 8.22 -16.61
C ALA A 239 4.71 8.65 -15.13
N LEU A 240 5.87 8.57 -14.47
CA LEU A 240 6.06 9.03 -13.10
C LEU A 240 5.77 10.52 -12.94
N ALA A 241 6.28 11.37 -13.82
CA ALA A 241 6.04 12.81 -13.79
C ALA A 241 4.56 13.17 -14.02
N GLY A 242 3.84 12.40 -14.83
CA GLY A 242 2.40 12.50 -15.01
C GLY A 242 1.63 12.20 -13.72
N GLU A 243 1.98 11.12 -13.03
CA GLU A 243 1.42 10.77 -11.73
C GLU A 243 1.72 11.85 -10.67
N VAL A 244 2.96 12.32 -10.61
CA VAL A 244 3.37 13.42 -9.72
C VAL A 244 2.50 14.65 -9.94
N THR A 245 2.33 15.08 -11.19
CA THR A 245 1.55 16.26 -11.55
C THR A 245 0.10 16.12 -11.10
N LEU A 246 -0.54 15.00 -11.43
CA LEU A 246 -1.93 14.72 -11.06
C LEU A 246 -2.09 14.65 -9.53
N THR A 247 -1.16 14.01 -8.85
CA THR A 247 -1.18 13.88 -7.41
C THR A 247 -1.08 15.22 -6.69
N LEU A 248 -0.20 16.11 -7.16
CA LEU A 248 -0.06 17.45 -6.60
C LEU A 248 -1.32 18.31 -6.85
N GLN A 249 -1.97 18.16 -8.00
CA GLN A 249 -3.25 18.81 -8.27
C GLN A 249 -4.38 18.34 -7.34
N LEU A 250 -4.38 17.06 -6.99
CA LEU A 250 -5.39 16.48 -6.11
C LEU A 250 -5.12 16.73 -4.61
N GLN A 251 -3.90 17.11 -4.24
CA GLN A 251 -3.49 17.27 -2.84
C GLN A 251 -4.40 18.15 -1.98
N PRO A 252 -4.97 19.29 -2.47
CA PRO A 252 -5.86 20.13 -1.66
C PRO A 252 -7.21 19.48 -1.33
N TYR A 253 -7.59 18.44 -2.05
CA TYR A 253 -8.92 17.82 -2.00
C TYR A 253 -8.92 16.46 -1.31
N ARG A 254 -7.78 16.02 -0.82
CA ARG A 254 -7.61 14.71 -0.20
C ARG A 254 -6.93 14.79 1.15
N GLN A 255 -7.13 13.78 1.95
CA GLN A 255 -6.38 13.53 3.17
C GLN A 255 -5.86 12.10 3.19
N ARG A 256 -4.69 11.90 3.80
CA ARG A 256 -4.15 10.56 4.02
C ARG A 256 -4.52 10.13 5.42
N VAL A 257 -5.29 9.05 5.53
CA VAL A 257 -5.78 8.53 6.80
C VAL A 257 -5.10 7.23 7.17
N PHE A 258 -4.95 7.03 8.47
CA PHE A 258 -4.66 5.74 9.06
C PHE A 258 -5.94 5.22 9.73
N VAL A 259 -6.34 4.02 9.35
CA VAL A 259 -7.57 3.39 9.83
C VAL A 259 -7.23 2.07 10.49
N SER A 260 -7.82 1.81 11.65
CA SER A 260 -7.85 0.49 12.27
C SER A 260 -9.27 0.07 12.58
N ALA A 261 -9.59 -1.19 12.35
CA ALA A 261 -10.92 -1.75 12.54
C ALA A 261 -10.85 -3.21 13.00
N GLN A 262 -11.93 -3.69 13.61
CA GLN A 262 -12.06 -5.06 14.06
C GLN A 262 -13.30 -5.70 13.44
N LYS A 263 -13.14 -6.90 12.86
CA LYS A 263 -14.27 -7.67 12.34
C LYS A 263 -15.17 -8.12 13.48
N ARG A 264 -16.47 -7.86 13.35
CA ARG A 264 -17.52 -8.36 14.24
C ARG A 264 -17.63 -9.87 14.25
#